data_66077080d1b6d869cf4a9250ddfd070a
#
_entry.id   66077080d1b6d869cf4a9250ddfd070a
#
_cell.length_a   1.000
_cell.length_b   1.000
_cell.length_c   1.000
_cell.angle_alpha   90.00
_cell.angle_beta   90.00
_cell.angle_gamma   90.00
#
_symmetry.space_group_name_H-M   'P 1'
#
loop_
_entity.id
_entity.type
_entity.pdbx_description
1 polymer ?
#
loop_
_entity_poly.entity_id
_entity_poly.type
_entity_poly.pdbx_seq_one_letter_code
_entity_poly.pdbx_strand_id
1 'polypeptide(L)'
;MSVEETGSLELFEGKQQEITRQELVERVSEHVNRILRRNLYELKLDEKQTFRLLRQKEELRRYLKEAGTGNLQVKEYLISFIQEFLLNGMKMDEEMIKHTFFFSEKGSRQAAVRFDILLFLYKEQYGSGAMEKLIEEHGLLSGTENVITEEQIEHVYGVCGRKLKFIEQIELLSRKIYAYYKGLGAIDELRDMKIDGVSGGVSGKEGTYHSAWIFYHGRSVWLPFLDFEREEEMERISRNLCRYHQPGEISRKKGYLVHEMADHARVVVARPDFAENWMFFIRKLDNIPEVSLQQLVTGGHAEIPVELLKWLMKGCQV
;
A
#
# COMPACT_ATOMS: atom_id res chain seq x y z
N MET A 1 -44.10 -14.63 -0.36
CA MET A 1 -44.07 -14.08 -1.72
C MET A 1 -42.60 -13.75 -2.03
N SER A 2 -42.01 -14.66 -2.76
CA SER A 2 -40.65 -14.61 -3.25
C SER A 2 -40.62 -13.67 -4.47
N VAL A 3 -39.77 -12.63 -4.40
CA VAL A 3 -39.44 -11.80 -5.55
C VAL A 3 -37.95 -11.93 -5.78
N GLU A 4 -37.63 -12.80 -6.73
CA GLU A 4 -36.59 -12.76 -7.73
C GLU A 4 -35.31 -11.94 -7.41
N GLU A 5 -34.31 -12.64 -6.85
CA GLU A 5 -32.88 -12.35 -6.97
C GLU A 5 -32.29 -13.19 -8.12
N THR A 6 -32.77 -13.00 -9.33
CA THR A 6 -32.26 -13.68 -10.52
C THR A 6 -31.79 -12.64 -11.53
N GLY A 7 -30.59 -12.10 -11.28
CA GLY A 7 -30.04 -11.09 -12.19
C GLY A 7 -28.52 -11.04 -12.36
N SER A 8 -27.77 -12.00 -11.84
CA SER A 8 -26.29 -11.95 -11.99
C SER A 8 -25.57 -13.31 -12.02
N LEU A 9 -26.27 -14.41 -12.27
CA LEU A 9 -25.66 -15.75 -12.29
C LEU A 9 -25.42 -16.33 -13.69
N GLU A 10 -25.78 -15.66 -14.78
CA GLU A 10 -25.75 -16.25 -16.13
C GLU A 10 -24.47 -16.01 -16.94
N LEU A 11 -23.36 -15.50 -16.36
CA LEU A 11 -22.14 -15.19 -17.14
C LEU A 11 -20.93 -16.12 -16.90
N PHE A 12 -21.10 -17.23 -16.21
CA PHE A 12 -19.96 -18.10 -15.88
C PHE A 12 -19.95 -19.48 -16.52
N GLU A 13 -20.84 -19.77 -17.45
CA GLU A 13 -20.75 -21.00 -18.26
C GLU A 13 -20.06 -20.71 -19.60
N GLY A 14 -18.76 -21.00 -19.68
CA GLY A 14 -18.07 -21.19 -20.96
C GLY A 14 -16.94 -20.22 -21.28
N LYS A 15 -15.90 -20.20 -20.50
CA LYS A 15 -14.46 -20.01 -20.74
C LYS A 15 -13.85 -19.53 -19.43
N GLN A 16 -12.76 -20.18 -19.00
CA GLN A 16 -11.93 -19.73 -17.88
C GLN A 16 -11.28 -18.37 -18.22
N GLN A 17 -12.05 -17.30 -18.07
CA GLN A 17 -11.59 -15.93 -18.30
C GLN A 17 -10.99 -15.41 -17.00
N GLU A 18 -9.80 -14.84 -17.08
CA GLU A 18 -9.15 -14.24 -15.93
C GLU A 18 -9.99 -13.07 -15.39
N ILE A 19 -10.23 -13.07 -14.08
CA ILE A 19 -10.90 -11.95 -13.39
C ILE A 19 -9.87 -10.85 -13.21
N THR A 20 -10.03 -9.78 -13.95
CA THR A 20 -9.07 -8.68 -13.99
C THR A 20 -9.08 -7.85 -12.71
N ARG A 21 -7.97 -7.15 -12.45
CA ARG A 21 -7.87 -6.17 -11.37
C ARG A 21 -8.94 -5.09 -11.45
N GLN A 22 -9.13 -4.54 -12.64
CA GLN A 22 -10.12 -3.49 -12.86
C GLN A 22 -11.53 -3.97 -12.54
N GLU A 23 -11.90 -5.17 -12.98
CA GLU A 23 -13.20 -5.76 -12.69
C GLU A 23 -13.44 -5.94 -11.19
N LEU A 24 -12.47 -6.43 -10.42
CA LEU A 24 -12.61 -6.57 -8.97
C LEU A 24 -12.73 -5.23 -8.25
N VAL A 25 -11.94 -4.23 -8.65
CA VAL A 25 -12.02 -2.88 -8.11
C VAL A 25 -13.38 -2.23 -8.43
N GLU A 26 -13.88 -2.39 -9.64
CA GLU A 26 -15.20 -1.90 -10.04
C GLU A 26 -16.33 -2.56 -9.24
N ARG A 27 -16.34 -3.89 -9.09
CA ARG A 27 -17.33 -4.62 -8.29
C ARG A 27 -17.32 -4.18 -6.82
N VAL A 28 -16.15 -3.97 -6.22
CA VAL A 28 -16.03 -3.41 -4.86
C VAL A 28 -16.59 -1.99 -4.81
N SER A 29 -16.24 -1.15 -5.79
CA SER A 29 -16.74 0.23 -5.87
C SER A 29 -18.26 0.29 -6.00
N GLU A 30 -18.84 -0.56 -6.83
CA GLU A 30 -20.30 -0.68 -7.00
C GLU A 30 -20.98 -1.15 -5.72
N HIS A 31 -20.39 -2.14 -5.03
CA HIS A 31 -20.91 -2.62 -3.75
C HIS A 31 -20.91 -1.50 -2.69
N VAL A 32 -19.81 -0.78 -2.56
CA VAL A 32 -19.69 0.39 -1.67
C VAL A 32 -20.74 1.44 -2.03
N ASN A 33 -20.87 1.79 -3.31
CA ASN A 33 -21.84 2.77 -3.78
C ASN A 33 -23.29 2.34 -3.51
N ARG A 34 -23.59 1.05 -3.65
CA ARG A 34 -24.91 0.48 -3.33
C ARG A 34 -25.25 0.67 -1.85
N ILE A 35 -24.29 0.39 -0.95
CA ILE A 35 -24.47 0.61 0.50
C ILE A 35 -24.67 2.11 0.80
N LEU A 36 -23.82 2.98 0.23
CA LEU A 36 -23.88 4.42 0.48
C LEU A 36 -25.13 5.10 -0.08
N ARG A 37 -25.69 4.60 -1.18
CA ARG A 37 -26.88 5.15 -1.81
C ARG A 37 -28.19 4.53 -1.30
N ARG A 38 -28.14 3.39 -0.60
CA ARG A 38 -29.32 2.67 -0.14
C ARG A 38 -30.19 3.57 0.74
N ASN A 39 -31.46 3.70 0.39
CA ASN A 39 -32.44 4.42 1.21
C ASN A 39 -32.93 3.49 2.34
N LEU A 40 -32.54 3.78 3.56
CA LEU A 40 -32.88 2.93 4.71
C LEU A 40 -34.35 3.05 5.13
N TYR A 41 -35.02 4.15 4.80
CA TYR A 41 -36.44 4.35 5.13
C TYR A 41 -37.37 3.43 4.32
N GLU A 42 -36.94 2.97 3.17
CA GLU A 42 -37.71 2.04 2.33
C GLU A 42 -37.68 0.59 2.84
N LEU A 43 -36.76 0.26 3.74
CA LEU A 43 -36.55 -1.12 4.22
C LEU A 43 -37.49 -1.56 5.32
N LYS A 44 -38.40 -0.68 5.80
CA LYS A 44 -39.35 -0.96 6.91
C LYS A 44 -38.67 -1.63 8.13
N LEU A 45 -37.46 -1.20 8.47
CA LEU A 45 -36.68 -1.69 9.60
C LEU A 45 -37.17 -1.08 10.91
N ASP A 46 -36.91 -1.75 12.04
CA ASP A 46 -37.12 -1.15 13.34
C ASP A 46 -36.12 -0.01 13.61
N GLU A 47 -36.37 0.82 14.62
CA GLU A 47 -35.53 1.97 14.95
C GLU A 47 -34.06 1.56 15.26
N LYS A 48 -33.85 0.44 15.96
CA LYS A 48 -32.51 -0.05 16.32
C LYS A 48 -31.72 -0.51 15.09
N GLN A 49 -32.38 -1.22 14.20
CA GLN A 49 -31.78 -1.68 12.93
C GLN A 49 -31.46 -0.49 12.03
N THR A 50 -32.38 0.46 11.92
CA THR A 50 -32.18 1.69 11.14
C THR A 50 -30.99 2.50 11.68
N PHE A 51 -30.93 2.71 13.01
CA PHE A 51 -29.83 3.43 13.64
C PHE A 51 -28.48 2.72 13.44
N ARG A 52 -28.45 1.40 13.58
CA ARG A 52 -27.22 0.60 13.34
C ARG A 52 -26.71 0.73 11.92
N LEU A 53 -27.60 0.64 10.93
CA LEU A 53 -27.23 0.75 9.52
C LEU A 53 -26.83 2.19 9.13
N LEU A 54 -27.47 3.21 9.69
CA LEU A 54 -27.05 4.61 9.51
C LEU A 54 -25.63 4.81 10.03
N ARG A 55 -25.35 4.34 11.23
CA ARG A 55 -24.01 4.43 11.81
C ARG A 55 -22.95 3.72 10.96
N GLN A 56 -23.21 2.50 10.52
CA GLN A 56 -22.31 1.77 9.63
C GLN A 56 -22.06 2.52 8.32
N LYS A 57 -23.11 3.10 7.73
CA LYS A 57 -23.01 3.90 6.50
C LYS A 57 -22.16 5.17 6.70
N GLU A 58 -22.32 5.85 7.82
CA GLU A 58 -21.53 7.04 8.17
C GLU A 58 -20.07 6.68 8.44
N GLU A 59 -19.81 5.59 9.17
CA GLU A 59 -18.46 5.08 9.42
C GLU A 59 -17.75 4.71 8.10
N LEU A 60 -18.42 3.97 7.23
CA LEU A 60 -17.87 3.61 5.93
C LEU A 60 -17.55 4.87 5.09
N ARG A 61 -18.44 5.86 5.09
CA ARG A 61 -18.22 7.12 4.36
C ARG A 61 -17.01 7.88 4.90
N ARG A 62 -16.84 7.93 6.22
CA ARG A 62 -15.69 8.55 6.88
C ARG A 62 -14.39 7.81 6.50
N TYR A 63 -14.36 6.49 6.64
CA TYR A 63 -13.18 5.69 6.34
C TYR A 63 -12.76 5.77 4.87
N LEU A 64 -13.72 5.84 3.94
CA LEU A 64 -13.40 6.05 2.52
C LEU A 64 -12.77 7.42 2.23
N LYS A 65 -13.03 8.43 3.04
CA LYS A 65 -12.36 9.75 2.92
C LYS A 65 -10.95 9.72 3.49
N GLU A 66 -10.73 8.96 4.56
CA GLU A 66 -9.44 8.83 5.24
C GLU A 66 -8.54 7.76 4.62
N ALA A 67 -9.05 6.98 3.66
CA ALA A 67 -8.28 5.94 2.98
C ALA A 67 -7.08 6.54 2.23
N GLY A 68 -5.93 5.84 2.28
CA GLY A 68 -4.69 6.27 1.62
C GLY A 68 -3.93 7.40 2.32
N THR A 69 -4.40 7.87 3.48
CA THR A 69 -3.76 8.97 4.22
C THR A 69 -2.68 8.51 5.21
N GLY A 70 -2.47 7.21 5.37
CA GLY A 70 -1.54 6.64 6.36
C GLY A 70 -2.19 6.17 7.66
N ASN A 71 -3.51 6.23 7.77
CA ASN A 71 -4.23 5.69 8.92
C ASN A 71 -4.41 4.16 8.78
N LEU A 72 -3.61 3.39 9.53
CA LEU A 72 -3.62 1.93 9.48
C LEU A 72 -4.94 1.31 9.94
N GLN A 73 -5.62 1.90 10.93
CA GLN A 73 -6.91 1.37 11.40
C GLN A 73 -7.99 1.47 10.32
N VAL A 74 -7.99 2.57 9.57
CA VAL A 74 -8.88 2.77 8.42
C VAL A 74 -8.56 1.77 7.31
N LYS A 75 -7.28 1.56 7.03
CA LYS A 75 -6.81 0.59 6.04
C LYS A 75 -7.31 -0.82 6.38
N GLU A 76 -7.05 -1.30 7.58
CA GLU A 76 -7.43 -2.67 8.00
C GLU A 76 -8.96 -2.84 8.04
N TYR A 77 -9.72 -1.82 8.42
CA TYR A 77 -11.19 -1.86 8.33
C TYR A 77 -11.67 -2.04 6.89
N LEU A 78 -11.13 -1.26 5.94
CA LEU A 78 -11.53 -1.35 4.54
C LEU A 78 -11.08 -2.67 3.89
N ILE A 79 -9.92 -3.20 4.26
CA ILE A 79 -9.49 -4.54 3.84
C ILE A 79 -10.45 -5.61 4.33
N SER A 80 -10.82 -5.57 5.62
CA SER A 80 -11.80 -6.51 6.19
C SER A 80 -13.18 -6.40 5.53
N PHE A 81 -13.61 -5.18 5.19
CA PHE A 81 -14.84 -4.95 4.45
C PHE A 81 -14.79 -5.55 3.02
N ILE A 82 -13.67 -5.43 2.33
CA ILE A 82 -13.47 -6.04 1.00
C ILE A 82 -13.46 -7.57 1.14
N GLN A 83 -12.79 -8.11 2.16
CA GLN A 83 -12.74 -9.54 2.44
C GLN A 83 -14.14 -10.12 2.66
N GLU A 84 -14.97 -9.46 3.47
CA GLU A 84 -16.36 -9.84 3.68
C GLU A 84 -17.16 -9.82 2.37
N PHE A 85 -16.96 -8.81 1.55
CA PHE A 85 -17.61 -8.73 0.24
C PHE A 85 -17.17 -9.86 -0.72
N LEU A 86 -15.90 -10.21 -0.76
CA LEU A 86 -15.42 -11.33 -1.58
C LEU A 86 -16.05 -12.64 -1.15
N LEU A 87 -16.08 -12.90 0.16
CA LEU A 87 -16.64 -14.15 0.71
C LEU A 87 -18.16 -14.22 0.62
N ASN A 88 -18.86 -13.21 1.09
CA ASN A 88 -20.30 -13.23 1.27
C ASN A 88 -21.06 -12.59 0.10
N GLY A 89 -20.53 -11.53 -0.50
CA GLY A 89 -21.15 -10.81 -1.60
C GLY A 89 -20.91 -11.45 -2.95
N MET A 90 -19.66 -11.80 -3.26
CA MET A 90 -19.28 -12.48 -4.50
C MET A 90 -19.32 -14.00 -4.38
N LYS A 91 -19.36 -14.55 -3.16
CA LYS A 91 -19.27 -15.99 -2.88
C LYS A 91 -18.04 -16.62 -3.55
N MET A 92 -16.90 -15.91 -3.48
CA MET A 92 -15.64 -16.36 -4.07
C MET A 92 -15.23 -17.69 -3.44
N ASP A 93 -14.87 -18.66 -4.28
CA ASP A 93 -14.41 -19.99 -3.90
C ASP A 93 -12.96 -20.26 -4.33
N GLU A 94 -12.46 -21.46 -4.01
CA GLU A 94 -11.09 -21.88 -4.33
C GLU A 94 -10.79 -21.96 -5.84
N GLU A 95 -11.80 -22.11 -6.66
CA GLU A 95 -11.63 -22.16 -8.12
C GLU A 95 -11.58 -20.76 -8.69
N MET A 96 -12.50 -19.88 -8.29
CA MET A 96 -12.54 -18.50 -8.75
C MET A 96 -11.27 -17.74 -8.40
N ILE A 97 -10.71 -17.92 -7.19
CA ILE A 97 -9.53 -17.19 -6.76
C ILE A 97 -8.29 -17.48 -7.61
N LYS A 98 -8.14 -18.72 -8.13
CA LYS A 98 -7.05 -19.09 -9.03
C LYS A 98 -7.09 -18.35 -10.37
N HIS A 99 -8.26 -17.89 -10.77
CA HIS A 99 -8.46 -17.15 -12.01
C HIS A 99 -8.44 -15.62 -11.82
N THR A 100 -8.12 -15.15 -10.63
CA THR A 100 -7.95 -13.70 -10.39
C THR A 100 -6.60 -13.21 -10.94
N PHE A 101 -6.55 -11.92 -11.30
CA PHE A 101 -5.35 -11.24 -11.81
C PHE A 101 -4.08 -11.47 -10.95
N PHE A 102 -4.26 -11.75 -9.66
CA PHE A 102 -3.17 -11.90 -8.71
C PHE A 102 -2.64 -13.34 -8.64
N PHE A 103 -3.53 -14.34 -8.72
CA PHE A 103 -3.16 -15.74 -8.56
C PHE A 103 -3.12 -16.52 -9.89
N SER A 104 -3.47 -15.90 -11.02
CA SER A 104 -3.44 -16.57 -12.32
C SER A 104 -1.99 -16.84 -12.77
N GLU A 105 -1.74 -18.03 -13.31
CA GLU A 105 -0.41 -18.47 -13.76
C GLU A 105 0.11 -17.71 -14.99
N LYS A 106 -0.74 -16.94 -15.67
CA LYS A 106 -0.42 -16.24 -16.92
C LYS A 106 0.20 -14.86 -16.73
N GLY A 107 0.36 -14.40 -15.48
CA GLY A 107 0.88 -13.06 -15.19
C GLY A 107 2.39 -12.94 -15.46
N SER A 108 2.80 -11.97 -16.25
CA SER A 108 4.20 -11.57 -16.49
C SER A 108 4.93 -11.02 -15.24
N ARG A 109 4.38 -11.22 -14.04
CA ARG A 109 4.83 -10.60 -12.79
C ARG A 109 4.95 -11.58 -11.64
N GLN A 110 5.44 -12.78 -11.92
CA GLN A 110 5.58 -13.80 -10.88
C GLN A 110 6.42 -13.31 -9.69
N ALA A 111 7.51 -12.57 -9.93
CA ALA A 111 8.35 -12.03 -8.87
C ALA A 111 7.61 -11.06 -7.94
N ALA A 112 6.78 -10.15 -8.48
CA ALA A 112 5.95 -9.25 -7.67
C ALA A 112 4.94 -10.00 -6.80
N VAL A 113 4.26 -11.01 -7.36
CA VAL A 113 3.30 -11.85 -6.62
C VAL A 113 4.01 -12.66 -5.53
N ARG A 114 5.17 -13.26 -5.83
CA ARG A 114 5.97 -14.00 -4.87
C ARG A 114 6.50 -13.10 -3.75
N PHE A 115 6.94 -11.91 -4.10
CA PHE A 115 7.33 -10.91 -3.10
C PHE A 115 6.17 -10.54 -2.18
N ASP A 116 4.98 -10.30 -2.71
CA ASP A 116 3.80 -10.01 -1.92
C ASP A 116 3.43 -11.18 -0.98
N ILE A 117 3.55 -12.42 -1.45
CA ILE A 117 3.33 -13.61 -0.62
C ILE A 117 4.40 -13.71 0.48
N LEU A 118 5.67 -13.51 0.15
CA LEU A 118 6.75 -13.50 1.13
C LEU A 118 6.51 -12.42 2.19
N LEU A 119 6.20 -11.21 1.75
CA LEU A 119 5.93 -10.09 2.65
C LEU A 119 4.73 -10.37 3.56
N PHE A 120 3.68 -10.99 3.03
CA PHE A 120 2.51 -11.42 3.81
C PHE A 120 2.89 -12.45 4.87
N LEU A 121 3.66 -13.50 4.52
CA LEU A 121 4.11 -14.53 5.44
C LEU A 121 5.03 -13.97 6.55
N TYR A 122 5.94 -13.09 6.19
CA TYR A 122 6.82 -12.43 7.14
C TYR A 122 6.06 -11.45 8.04
N LYS A 123 5.01 -10.79 7.52
CA LYS A 123 4.18 -9.88 8.31
C LYS A 123 3.37 -10.61 9.39
N GLU A 124 2.94 -11.84 9.15
CA GLU A 124 2.29 -12.67 10.18
C GLU A 124 3.23 -12.91 11.38
N GLN A 125 4.53 -13.00 11.16
CA GLN A 125 5.52 -13.31 12.18
C GLN A 125 6.18 -12.06 12.80
N TYR A 126 6.49 -11.06 11.97
CA TYR A 126 7.32 -9.91 12.35
C TYR A 126 6.59 -8.56 12.28
N GLY A 127 5.30 -8.56 11.93
CA GLY A 127 4.50 -7.33 11.80
C GLY A 127 5.12 -6.34 10.82
N SER A 128 5.27 -5.08 11.23
CA SER A 128 5.90 -4.04 10.40
C SER A 128 7.38 -4.28 10.10
N GLY A 129 8.08 -5.12 10.87
CA GLY A 129 9.48 -5.51 10.64
C GLY A 129 9.67 -6.53 9.50
N ALA A 130 8.62 -6.95 8.81
CA ALA A 130 8.67 -8.00 7.79
C ALA A 130 9.71 -7.75 6.70
N MET A 131 9.76 -6.53 6.15
CA MET A 131 10.72 -6.19 5.09
C MET A 131 12.17 -6.18 5.58
N GLU A 132 12.40 -5.64 6.78
CA GLU A 132 13.72 -5.65 7.45
C GLU A 132 14.21 -7.09 7.61
N LYS A 133 13.38 -7.97 8.16
CA LYS A 133 13.72 -9.38 8.36
C LYS A 133 13.96 -10.13 7.05
N LEU A 134 13.15 -9.89 6.04
CA LEU A 134 13.35 -10.46 4.72
C LEU A 134 14.72 -10.09 4.12
N ILE A 135 15.10 -8.82 4.25
CA ILE A 135 16.41 -8.33 3.79
C ILE A 135 17.56 -8.97 4.58
N GLU A 136 17.47 -8.99 5.92
CA GLU A 136 18.52 -9.47 6.81
C GLU A 136 18.74 -10.98 6.68
N GLU A 137 17.68 -11.78 6.80
CA GLU A 137 17.75 -13.25 6.82
C GLU A 137 18.25 -13.83 5.50
N HIS A 138 17.93 -13.19 4.38
CA HIS A 138 18.35 -13.66 3.06
C HIS A 138 19.49 -12.86 2.43
N GLY A 139 20.03 -11.88 3.15
CA GLY A 139 21.18 -11.10 2.68
C GLY A 139 20.93 -10.37 1.36
N LEU A 140 19.69 -9.89 1.11
CA LEU A 140 19.27 -9.33 -0.17
C LEU A 140 20.08 -8.09 -0.58
N LEU A 141 20.71 -7.40 0.35
CA LEU A 141 21.57 -6.22 0.15
C LEU A 141 23.04 -6.44 0.54
N SER A 142 23.51 -7.69 0.56
CA SER A 142 24.91 -8.03 0.87
C SER A 142 25.89 -7.69 -0.27
N GLY A 143 25.41 -7.44 -1.46
CA GLY A 143 26.20 -7.01 -2.62
C GLY A 143 26.53 -5.52 -2.59
N THR A 144 27.29 -5.09 -3.61
CA THR A 144 27.66 -3.67 -3.83
C THR A 144 26.53 -2.85 -4.45
N GLU A 145 25.57 -3.49 -5.07
CA GLU A 145 24.44 -2.86 -5.74
C GLU A 145 23.25 -2.66 -4.78
N ASN A 146 22.62 -1.53 -4.85
CA ASN A 146 21.42 -1.22 -4.10
C ASN A 146 20.17 -1.61 -4.89
N VAL A 147 20.03 -2.90 -5.17
CA VAL A 147 18.91 -3.47 -5.91
C VAL A 147 18.53 -4.82 -5.30
N ILE A 148 17.23 -5.10 -5.25
CA ILE A 148 16.71 -6.45 -4.97
C ILE A 148 16.15 -6.96 -6.29
N THR A 149 16.74 -8.01 -6.84
CA THR A 149 16.40 -8.52 -8.17
C THR A 149 15.27 -9.54 -8.14
N GLU A 150 14.69 -9.79 -9.32
CA GLU A 150 13.67 -10.81 -9.48
C GLU A 150 14.21 -12.21 -9.13
N GLU A 151 15.45 -12.52 -9.52
CA GLU A 151 16.10 -13.80 -9.23
C GLU A 151 16.29 -14.03 -7.73
N GLN A 152 16.62 -12.96 -6.97
CA GLN A 152 16.72 -13.05 -5.52
C GLN A 152 15.36 -13.37 -4.90
N ILE A 153 14.28 -12.72 -5.34
CA ILE A 153 12.92 -12.99 -4.84
C ILE A 153 12.48 -14.41 -5.20
N GLU A 154 12.75 -14.85 -6.42
CA GLU A 154 12.47 -16.22 -6.86
C GLU A 154 13.21 -17.26 -6.00
N HIS A 155 14.48 -17.00 -5.72
CA HIS A 155 15.30 -17.87 -4.86
C HIS A 155 14.72 -17.94 -3.43
N VAL A 156 14.45 -16.78 -2.81
CA VAL A 156 13.89 -16.71 -1.46
C VAL A 156 12.53 -17.40 -1.40
N TYR A 157 11.68 -17.18 -2.40
CA TYR A 157 10.39 -17.87 -2.47
C TYR A 157 10.54 -19.39 -2.58
N GLY A 158 11.55 -19.87 -3.29
CA GLY A 158 11.88 -21.30 -3.35
C GLY A 158 12.32 -21.88 -2.00
N VAL A 159 12.93 -21.08 -1.13
CA VAL A 159 13.42 -21.50 0.20
C VAL A 159 12.34 -21.47 1.27
N CYS A 160 11.61 -20.37 1.38
CA CYS A 160 10.66 -20.12 2.49
C CYS A 160 9.22 -19.87 2.03
N GLY A 161 8.96 -19.77 0.73
CA GLY A 161 7.62 -19.64 0.21
C GLY A 161 6.77 -20.90 0.45
N ARG A 162 5.48 -20.69 0.63
CA ARG A 162 4.50 -21.78 0.76
C ARG A 162 3.21 -21.44 0.01
N LYS A 163 2.46 -22.48 -0.30
CA LYS A 163 1.11 -22.30 -0.82
C LYS A 163 0.22 -21.71 0.30
N LEU A 164 -0.47 -20.62 -0.01
CA LEU A 164 -1.42 -19.99 0.90
C LEU A 164 -2.70 -20.82 0.99
N LYS A 165 -3.30 -20.89 2.17
CA LYS A 165 -4.65 -21.41 2.39
C LYS A 165 -5.67 -20.48 1.75
N PHE A 166 -6.86 -20.96 1.45
CA PHE A 166 -7.91 -20.18 0.81
C PHE A 166 -8.20 -18.85 1.53
N ILE A 167 -8.33 -18.87 2.85
CA ILE A 167 -8.59 -17.63 3.63
C ILE A 167 -7.41 -16.65 3.55
N GLU A 168 -6.17 -17.13 3.58
CA GLU A 168 -4.97 -16.31 3.39
C GLU A 168 -4.92 -15.71 1.99
N GLN A 169 -5.34 -16.47 0.97
CA GLN A 169 -5.45 -15.97 -0.41
C GLN A 169 -6.50 -14.87 -0.51
N ILE A 170 -7.67 -15.04 0.12
CA ILE A 170 -8.73 -14.01 0.17
C ILE A 170 -8.23 -12.76 0.89
N GLU A 171 -7.52 -12.90 1.99
CA GLU A 171 -6.96 -11.76 2.71
C GLU A 171 -5.95 -11.00 1.83
N LEU A 172 -4.99 -11.70 1.24
CA LEU A 172 -3.99 -11.08 0.38
C LEU A 172 -4.62 -10.42 -0.86
N LEU A 173 -5.60 -11.07 -1.49
CA LEU A 173 -6.36 -10.49 -2.59
C LEU A 173 -7.11 -9.22 -2.15
N SER A 174 -7.72 -9.22 -0.95
CA SER A 174 -8.42 -8.06 -0.40
C SER A 174 -7.47 -6.87 -0.18
N ARG A 175 -6.25 -7.13 0.32
CA ARG A 175 -5.18 -6.12 0.45
C ARG A 175 -4.79 -5.55 -0.91
N LYS A 176 -4.65 -6.39 -1.92
CA LYS A 176 -4.33 -5.94 -3.30
C LYS A 176 -5.46 -5.14 -3.93
N ILE A 177 -6.71 -5.55 -3.76
CA ILE A 177 -7.86 -4.76 -4.22
C ILE A 177 -7.90 -3.41 -3.51
N TYR A 178 -7.71 -3.36 -2.18
CA TYR A 178 -7.63 -2.11 -1.44
C TYR A 178 -6.53 -1.20 -1.99
N ALA A 179 -5.32 -1.73 -2.21
CA ALA A 179 -4.17 -1.00 -2.70
C ALA A 179 -4.47 -0.25 -4.02
N TYR A 180 -5.18 -0.89 -4.93
CA TYR A 180 -5.57 -0.29 -6.21
C TYR A 180 -6.89 0.50 -6.17
N TYR A 181 -7.76 0.23 -5.20
CA TYR A 181 -9.03 0.96 -5.05
C TYR A 181 -8.84 2.31 -4.34
N LYS A 182 -8.20 2.30 -3.17
CA LYS A 182 -8.05 3.49 -2.29
C LYS A 182 -6.64 3.70 -1.77
N GLY A 183 -5.81 2.66 -1.82
CA GLY A 183 -4.44 2.68 -1.30
C GLY A 183 -3.42 3.22 -2.30
N LEU A 184 -2.19 2.79 -2.12
CA LEU A 184 -1.00 3.30 -2.81
C LEU A 184 -0.42 2.32 -3.85
N GLY A 185 -1.27 1.45 -4.43
CA GLY A 185 -0.87 0.52 -5.48
C GLY A 185 0.25 -0.44 -5.06
N ALA A 186 1.26 -0.58 -5.89
CA ALA A 186 2.36 -1.53 -5.68
C ALA A 186 3.13 -1.31 -4.36
N ILE A 187 3.14 -0.09 -3.82
CA ILE A 187 3.88 0.24 -2.59
C ILE A 187 3.02 0.23 -1.32
N ASP A 188 1.74 -0.11 -1.41
CA ASP A 188 0.80 0.08 -0.32
C ASP A 188 1.20 -0.67 0.96
N GLU A 189 1.66 -1.93 0.84
CA GLU A 189 2.14 -2.70 1.99
C GLU A 189 3.55 -2.27 2.44
N LEU A 190 4.45 -1.96 1.51
CA LEU A 190 5.81 -1.50 1.83
C LEU A 190 5.80 -0.20 2.63
N ARG A 191 4.91 0.71 2.29
CA ARG A 191 4.77 2.00 2.97
C ARG A 191 4.52 1.82 4.48
N ASP A 192 3.85 0.76 4.88
CA ASP A 192 3.51 0.47 6.28
C ASP A 192 4.59 -0.34 7.02
N MET A 193 5.63 -0.80 6.30
CA MET A 193 6.74 -1.53 6.90
C MET A 193 7.72 -0.61 7.63
N LYS A 194 8.56 -1.21 8.49
CA LYS A 194 9.64 -0.52 9.22
C LYS A 194 10.84 -0.32 8.29
N ILE A 195 10.72 0.66 7.39
CA ILE A 195 11.76 1.14 6.46
C ILE A 195 11.79 2.67 6.52
N ASP A 196 12.87 3.30 6.04
CA ASP A 196 13.04 4.75 6.12
C ASP A 196 12.08 5.49 5.18
N GLY A 197 11.54 4.81 4.17
CA GLY A 197 10.56 5.37 3.25
C GLY A 197 10.44 4.62 1.92
N VAL A 198 9.62 5.16 1.05
CA VAL A 198 9.37 4.64 -0.30
C VAL A 198 9.28 5.77 -1.32
N SER A 199 9.57 5.49 -2.57
CA SER A 199 9.36 6.45 -3.67
C SER A 199 8.98 5.76 -4.97
N GLY A 200 8.39 6.54 -5.87
CA GLY A 200 8.08 6.14 -7.24
C GLY A 200 8.17 7.33 -8.17
N GLY A 201 8.28 7.07 -9.46
CA GLY A 201 8.42 8.10 -10.48
C GLY A 201 9.80 8.75 -10.53
N VAL A 202 10.77 8.19 -9.82
CA VAL A 202 12.13 8.74 -9.73
C VAL A 202 13.11 7.73 -10.30
N SER A 203 13.82 8.10 -11.31
CA SER A 203 14.87 7.25 -11.86
C SER A 203 15.95 8.09 -12.54
N GLY A 204 17.19 7.65 -12.39
CA GLY A 204 18.31 8.13 -13.19
C GLY A 204 18.52 7.33 -14.48
N LYS A 205 17.68 6.33 -14.76
CA LYS A 205 17.78 5.46 -15.94
C LYS A 205 16.48 5.49 -16.73
N GLU A 206 16.57 5.63 -18.04
CA GLU A 206 15.44 5.51 -18.94
C GLU A 206 14.73 4.15 -18.76
N GLY A 207 13.39 4.15 -18.75
CA GLY A 207 12.57 2.96 -18.59
C GLY A 207 12.34 2.50 -17.15
N THR A 208 12.91 3.16 -16.13
CA THR A 208 12.73 2.76 -14.72
C THR A 208 11.82 3.69 -13.92
N TYR A 209 11.18 4.67 -14.56
CA TYR A 209 10.31 5.65 -13.90
C TYR A 209 9.10 5.07 -13.20
N HIS A 210 8.60 3.92 -13.66
CA HIS A 210 7.44 3.25 -13.07
C HIS A 210 7.81 2.28 -11.95
N SER A 211 9.10 2.06 -11.69
CA SER A 211 9.55 1.15 -10.65
C SER A 211 9.52 1.77 -9.26
N ALA A 212 9.29 0.94 -8.25
CA ALA A 212 9.33 1.34 -6.85
C ALA A 212 10.75 1.31 -6.29
N TRP A 213 10.99 2.22 -5.35
CA TRP A 213 12.21 2.30 -4.56
C TRP A 213 11.86 2.31 -3.08
N ILE A 214 12.68 1.66 -2.26
CA ILE A 214 12.63 1.80 -0.81
C ILE A 214 13.86 2.52 -0.30
N PHE A 215 13.72 3.21 0.82
CA PHE A 215 14.83 3.74 1.60
C PHE A 215 15.03 2.82 2.80
N TYR A 216 16.24 2.30 2.96
CA TYR A 216 16.58 1.36 4.00
C TYR A 216 18.00 1.60 4.49
N HIS A 217 18.13 1.95 5.79
CA HIS A 217 19.41 2.28 6.45
C HIS A 217 20.26 3.28 5.64
N GLY A 218 19.62 4.34 5.14
CA GLY A 218 20.27 5.39 4.36
C GLY A 218 20.58 5.03 2.91
N ARG A 219 20.22 3.83 2.45
CA ARG A 219 20.38 3.40 1.05
C ARG A 219 19.07 3.57 0.29
N SER A 220 19.19 3.98 -0.97
CA SER A 220 18.07 3.91 -1.91
C SER A 220 18.13 2.58 -2.65
N VAL A 221 17.17 1.71 -2.44
CA VAL A 221 17.14 0.33 -2.96
C VAL A 221 16.06 0.24 -4.05
N TRP A 222 16.47 -0.16 -5.23
CA TRP A 222 15.57 -0.35 -6.36
C TRP A 222 14.89 -1.72 -6.32
N LEU A 223 13.58 -1.74 -6.63
CA LEU A 223 12.75 -2.93 -6.73
C LEU A 223 12.18 -3.05 -8.17
N PRO A 224 12.95 -3.59 -9.13
CA PRO A 224 12.56 -3.62 -10.55
C PRO A 224 11.28 -4.39 -10.83
N PHE A 225 10.93 -5.37 -10.00
CA PHE A 225 9.74 -6.19 -10.12
C PHE A 225 8.45 -5.52 -9.61
N LEU A 226 8.57 -4.40 -8.87
CA LEU A 226 7.42 -3.59 -8.44
C LEU A 226 7.25 -2.40 -9.37
N ASP A 227 6.22 -2.43 -10.18
CA ASP A 227 5.94 -1.45 -11.22
C ASP A 227 4.54 -0.85 -11.04
N PHE A 228 4.44 0.45 -11.24
CA PHE A 228 3.16 1.18 -11.21
C PHE A 228 2.38 1.07 -12.53
N GLU A 229 2.94 0.43 -13.56
CA GLU A 229 2.35 0.07 -14.85
C GLU A 229 2.03 1.25 -15.77
N ARG A 230 1.37 2.30 -15.24
CA ARG A 230 0.86 3.41 -16.04
C ARG A 230 1.01 4.73 -15.31
N GLU A 231 1.08 5.79 -16.08
CA GLU A 231 1.14 7.16 -15.55
C GLU A 231 -0.12 7.52 -14.75
N GLU A 232 -1.29 7.04 -15.15
CA GLU A 232 -2.55 7.29 -14.44
C GLU A 232 -2.54 6.68 -13.02
N GLU A 233 -1.87 5.56 -12.82
CA GLU A 233 -1.70 4.96 -11.48
C GLU A 233 -0.76 5.81 -10.63
N MET A 234 0.33 6.31 -11.20
CA MET A 234 1.24 7.25 -10.53
C MET A 234 0.51 8.54 -10.16
N GLU A 235 -0.30 9.09 -11.05
CA GLU A 235 -1.15 10.25 -10.75
C GLU A 235 -2.12 9.96 -9.63
N ARG A 236 -2.82 8.81 -9.67
CA ARG A 236 -3.78 8.40 -8.65
C ARG A 236 -3.14 8.32 -7.26
N ILE A 237 -1.98 7.64 -7.17
CA ILE A 237 -1.21 7.52 -5.92
C ILE A 237 -0.76 8.89 -5.43
N SER A 238 -0.18 9.69 -6.32
CA SER A 238 0.28 11.05 -6.01
C SER A 238 -0.84 11.93 -5.45
N ARG A 239 -2.03 11.86 -6.06
CA ARG A 239 -3.20 12.59 -5.56
C ARG A 239 -3.72 12.04 -4.22
N ASN A 240 -3.67 10.73 -4.00
CA ASN A 240 -4.04 10.13 -2.71
C ASN A 240 -3.11 10.60 -1.59
N LEU A 241 -1.82 10.66 -1.85
CA LEU A 241 -0.81 11.15 -0.91
C LEU A 241 -1.03 12.62 -0.50
N CYS A 242 -1.70 13.41 -1.32
CA CYS A 242 -1.97 14.82 -1.06
C CYS A 242 -3.25 15.09 -0.25
N ARG A 243 -4.00 14.07 0.18
CA ARG A 243 -5.36 14.24 0.76
C ARG A 243 -5.41 14.59 2.25
N TYR A 244 -4.41 14.19 3.01
CA TYR A 244 -4.44 14.37 4.45
C TYR A 244 -4.43 15.87 4.80
N HIS A 245 -5.29 16.30 5.73
CA HIS A 245 -5.54 17.70 6.12
C HIS A 245 -5.90 18.64 4.95
N GLN A 246 -6.27 18.10 3.79
CA GLN A 246 -6.58 18.87 2.59
C GLN A 246 -5.51 19.93 2.25
N PRO A 247 -4.24 19.57 2.13
CA PRO A 247 -3.13 20.54 1.98
C PRO A 247 -3.17 21.34 0.68
N GLY A 248 -4.22 21.20 -0.08
CA GLY A 248 -4.44 21.82 -1.38
C GLY A 248 -4.17 20.87 -2.52
N GLU A 249 -4.91 21.06 -3.60
CA GLU A 249 -4.75 20.22 -4.80
C GLU A 249 -3.44 20.57 -5.51
N ILE A 250 -2.73 19.51 -5.91
CA ILE A 250 -1.67 19.66 -6.89
C ILE A 250 -2.31 20.03 -8.24
N SER A 251 -1.86 21.09 -8.85
CA SER A 251 -2.44 21.67 -10.06
C SER A 251 -1.36 22.16 -11.03
N ARG A 252 -1.76 22.59 -12.25
CA ARG A 252 -0.81 23.20 -13.19
C ARG A 252 -0.13 24.46 -12.64
N LYS A 253 -0.76 25.19 -11.76
CA LYS A 253 -0.18 26.39 -11.11
C LYS A 253 0.68 26.04 -9.90
N LYS A 254 0.35 24.95 -9.21
CA LYS A 254 1.08 24.45 -8.04
C LYS A 254 1.45 22.99 -8.33
N GLY A 255 2.56 22.79 -9.02
CA GLY A 255 2.96 21.50 -9.56
C GLY A 255 3.71 20.59 -8.58
N TYR A 256 3.99 21.04 -7.36
CA TYR A 256 4.56 20.22 -6.30
C TYR A 256 3.89 20.50 -4.96
N LEU A 257 3.98 19.54 -4.06
CA LEU A 257 3.46 19.65 -2.71
C LEU A 257 4.39 18.93 -1.74
N VAL A 258 4.63 19.57 -0.60
CA VAL A 258 5.31 18.97 0.56
C VAL A 258 4.35 19.01 1.72
N HIS A 259 4.07 17.87 2.32
CA HIS A 259 3.18 17.80 3.46
C HIS A 259 3.41 16.54 4.32
N GLU A 260 2.54 16.30 5.27
CA GLU A 260 2.61 15.22 6.24
C GLU A 260 1.38 14.30 6.10
N MET A 261 1.56 13.00 6.34
CA MET A 261 0.48 12.02 6.41
C MET A 261 -0.03 11.85 7.86
N ALA A 262 -1.08 11.06 8.05
CA ALA A 262 -1.70 10.84 9.36
C ALA A 262 -0.77 10.19 10.40
N ASP A 263 0.25 9.49 9.96
CA ASP A 263 1.30 8.86 10.79
C ASP A 263 2.60 9.68 10.83
N HIS A 264 2.52 10.99 10.53
CA HIS A 264 3.65 11.91 10.51
C HIS A 264 4.72 11.62 9.44
N ALA A 265 4.49 10.67 8.52
CA ALA A 265 5.38 10.49 7.39
C ALA A 265 5.37 11.74 6.49
N ARG A 266 6.55 12.23 6.13
CA ARG A 266 6.69 13.38 5.22
C ARG A 266 6.55 12.94 3.79
N VAL A 267 5.79 13.70 3.03
CA VAL A 267 5.50 13.41 1.62
C VAL A 267 5.90 14.58 0.75
N VAL A 268 6.59 14.28 -0.33
CA VAL A 268 6.83 15.20 -1.44
C VAL A 268 6.19 14.58 -2.68
N VAL A 269 5.39 15.37 -3.38
CA VAL A 269 4.79 14.97 -4.66
C VAL A 269 5.08 16.05 -5.69
N ALA A 270 5.44 15.64 -6.90
CA ALA A 270 5.53 16.54 -8.05
C ALA A 270 4.83 15.92 -9.27
N ARG A 271 4.34 16.79 -10.14
CA ARG A 271 3.64 16.42 -11.37
C ARG A 271 4.48 16.77 -12.62
N PRO A 272 4.14 16.21 -13.80
CA PRO A 272 4.64 16.71 -15.08
C PRO A 272 4.50 18.22 -15.21
N ASP A 273 5.44 18.83 -15.88
CA ASP A 273 5.78 20.27 -16.00
C ASP A 273 6.71 20.79 -14.88
N PHE A 274 6.75 20.12 -13.71
CA PHE A 274 7.68 20.41 -12.59
C PHE A 274 8.67 19.26 -12.36
N ALA A 275 8.36 18.09 -12.85
CA ALA A 275 9.22 16.91 -12.93
C ALA A 275 8.98 16.25 -14.31
N GLU A 276 9.82 15.32 -14.72
CA GLU A 276 9.66 14.58 -15.99
C GLU A 276 8.39 13.73 -15.99
N ASN A 277 8.06 13.13 -14.82
CA ASN A 277 6.88 12.30 -14.61
C ASN A 277 6.20 12.67 -13.29
N TRP A 278 5.03 12.10 -13.03
CA TRP A 278 4.51 12.03 -11.68
C TRP A 278 5.51 11.32 -10.78
N MET A 279 5.88 11.96 -9.69
CA MET A 279 6.81 11.42 -8.72
C MET A 279 6.35 11.67 -7.30
N PHE A 280 6.74 10.78 -6.39
CA PHE A 280 6.53 10.98 -4.98
C PHE A 280 7.68 10.40 -4.15
N PHE A 281 7.90 11.00 -2.99
CA PHE A 281 8.73 10.49 -1.92
C PHE A 281 7.90 10.47 -0.64
N ILE A 282 7.92 9.35 0.06
CA ILE A 282 7.38 9.21 1.41
C ILE A 282 8.55 8.90 2.32
N ARG A 283 8.79 9.75 3.32
CA ARG A 283 9.85 9.57 4.28
C ARG A 283 9.28 9.37 5.67
N LYS A 284 9.61 8.26 6.30
CA LYS A 284 9.18 7.91 7.64
C LYS A 284 10.24 8.37 8.63
N LEU A 285 9.81 9.06 9.68
CA LEU A 285 10.71 9.60 10.70
C LEU A 285 10.78 8.70 11.95
N ASP A 286 9.79 7.82 12.11
CA ASP A 286 9.65 6.95 13.29
C ASP A 286 10.69 5.82 13.37
N ASN A 287 11.40 5.57 12.27
CA ASN A 287 12.44 4.53 12.19
C ASN A 287 13.85 5.07 12.44
N ILE A 288 13.98 6.36 12.74
CA ILE A 288 15.29 6.90 13.15
C ILE A 288 15.56 6.32 14.54
N PRO A 289 16.57 5.43 14.71
CA PRO A 289 16.92 4.96 16.03
C PRO A 289 17.26 6.17 16.91
N GLU A 290 16.83 6.15 18.17
CA GLU A 290 17.29 7.15 19.15
C GLU A 290 18.81 6.98 19.34
N VAL A 291 19.55 7.62 18.45
CA VAL A 291 21.02 7.60 18.49
C VAL A 291 21.48 8.77 19.35
N SER A 292 22.19 8.48 20.42
CA SER A 292 22.77 9.52 21.26
C SER A 292 23.83 10.31 20.48
N LEU A 293 24.04 11.58 20.85
CA LEU A 293 25.08 12.40 20.23
C LEU A 293 26.47 11.74 20.28
N GLN A 294 26.74 10.96 21.33
CA GLN A 294 27.98 10.21 21.49
C GLN A 294 28.12 9.06 20.48
N GLN A 295 27.03 8.50 20.02
CA GLN A 295 27.01 7.46 18.96
C GLN A 295 27.12 8.06 17.55
N LEU A 296 26.61 9.29 17.35
CA LEU A 296 26.68 9.99 16.06
C LEU A 296 28.06 10.59 15.79
N VAL A 297 28.72 11.10 16.81
CA VAL A 297 30.05 11.71 16.70
C VAL A 297 31.10 10.69 17.12
N THR A 298 31.74 10.07 16.14
CA THR A 298 32.78 9.07 16.34
C THR A 298 34.18 9.65 16.03
N GLY A 299 35.18 9.26 16.79
CA GLY A 299 36.57 9.68 16.56
C GLY A 299 37.27 10.14 17.84
N GLY A 300 38.59 10.41 17.72
CA GLY A 300 39.35 10.99 18.82
C GLY A 300 38.80 12.40 19.16
N HIS A 301 38.61 12.65 20.47
CA HIS A 301 38.05 13.92 20.98
C HIS A 301 36.59 14.19 20.61
N ALA A 302 35.78 13.16 20.38
CA ALA A 302 34.33 13.27 20.07
C ALA A 302 33.54 14.03 21.16
N GLU A 303 34.04 14.06 22.37
CA GLU A 303 33.44 14.75 23.53
C GLU A 303 33.33 16.27 23.29
N ILE A 304 34.32 16.88 22.63
CA ILE A 304 34.36 18.34 22.40
C ILE A 304 33.20 18.80 21.47
N PRO A 305 33.01 18.26 20.26
CA PRO A 305 31.88 18.63 19.43
C PRO A 305 30.52 18.25 20.04
N VAL A 306 30.45 17.15 20.80
CA VAL A 306 29.20 16.78 21.52
C VAL A 306 28.83 17.83 22.54
N GLU A 307 29.78 18.28 23.39
CA GLU A 307 29.53 19.34 24.37
C GLU A 307 29.21 20.68 23.70
N LEU A 308 29.91 21.04 22.63
CA LEU A 308 29.62 22.23 21.85
C LEU A 308 28.17 22.22 21.30
N LEU A 309 27.74 21.09 20.71
CA LEU A 309 26.35 20.93 20.22
C LEU A 309 25.32 21.10 21.36
N LYS A 310 25.58 20.50 22.54
CA LYS A 310 24.70 20.67 23.70
C LYS A 310 24.60 22.13 24.13
N TRP A 311 25.70 22.86 24.12
CA TRP A 311 25.70 24.30 24.46
C TRP A 311 24.97 25.15 23.44
N LEU A 312 25.16 24.88 22.13
CA LEU A 312 24.44 25.56 21.05
C LEU A 312 22.92 25.34 21.18
N MET A 313 22.51 24.08 21.42
CA MET A 313 21.09 23.76 21.62
C MET A 313 20.50 24.48 22.84
N LYS A 314 21.23 24.50 23.99
CA LYS A 314 20.79 25.25 25.18
C LYS A 314 20.72 26.75 24.95
N GLY A 315 21.58 27.27 24.10
CA GLY A 315 21.61 28.69 23.73
C GLY A 315 20.59 29.08 22.65
N CYS A 316 19.77 28.13 22.18
CA CYS A 316 18.81 28.33 21.07
C CYS A 316 19.46 28.94 19.81
N GLN A 317 20.70 28.54 19.52
CA GLN A 317 21.48 29.03 18.37
C GLN A 317 21.39 28.06 17.15
N VAL A 318 20.40 27.18 17.12
CA VAL A 318 20.15 26.22 16.03
C VAL A 318 18.76 26.47 15.45
#